data_b6728dedcc8d6176f33f48a175a5a5bd
#
_entry.id   b6728dedcc8d6176f33f48a175a5a5bd
#
_cell.length_a   1.000
_cell.length_b   1.000
_cell.length_c   1.000
_cell.angle_alpha   90.00
_cell.angle_beta   90.00
_cell.angle_gamma   90.00
#
_symmetry.space_group_name_H-M   'P 1'
#
loop_
_entity.id
_entity.type
_entity.pdbx_description
1 polymer ?
#
loop_
_entity_poly.entity_id
_entity_poly.type
_entity_poly.pdbx_seq_one_letter_code
_entity_poly.pdbx_strand_id
1 'polypeptide(L)'
;DYVDQAGCPAGICDGKVKQAYGYAYKAAKEEADAESGDPALSEQKAREAGRKAQIATVRELLQIPIDHFVEMSLGSFFEIAKAVAPITVCLNEDTSDPYSGADFHQGEQQLDAAQAMAFVRQRRDINDASFTDLDRTRRQQAFIAALVARLGDSGALNDTDTLRNLLNAVK
;
A
#
# COMPACT_ATOMS: atom_id res chain seq x y z
N ASP A 1 1.13 -6.95 -19.28
CA ASP A 1 0.94 -6.87 -17.83
C ASP A 1 -0.22 -7.74 -17.33
N TYR A 2 -0.55 -8.79 -18.07
CA TYR A 2 -1.49 -9.82 -17.65
C TYR A 2 -0.72 -11.02 -17.14
N VAL A 3 -1.12 -11.55 -16.02
CA VAL A 3 -0.54 -12.74 -15.40
C VAL A 3 -1.61 -13.76 -15.11
N ASP A 4 -1.24 -15.02 -15.17
CA ASP A 4 -2.12 -16.09 -14.73
C ASP A 4 -2.38 -15.94 -13.22
N GLN A 5 -3.66 -15.99 -12.83
CA GLN A 5 -4.08 -15.63 -11.47
C GLN A 5 -4.48 -16.88 -10.70
N ALA A 6 -3.73 -17.14 -9.64
CA ALA A 6 -4.12 -18.15 -8.66
C ALA A 6 -5.46 -17.78 -8.03
N GLY A 7 -6.37 -18.76 -7.95
CA GLY A 7 -7.71 -18.57 -7.37
C GLY A 7 -8.78 -18.08 -8.35
N CYS A 8 -8.49 -18.03 -9.64
CA CYS A 8 -9.53 -17.82 -10.63
C CYS A 8 -10.41 -19.06 -10.80
N PRO A 9 -11.74 -18.93 -10.77
CA PRO A 9 -12.65 -20.08 -10.86
C PRO A 9 -12.56 -20.87 -12.18
N ALA A 10 -12.08 -20.26 -13.24
CA ALA A 10 -11.99 -20.87 -14.57
C ALA A 10 -10.59 -21.44 -14.90
N GLY A 11 -9.63 -21.38 -13.99
CA GLY A 11 -8.28 -21.94 -14.16
C GLY A 11 -7.33 -21.12 -15.03
N ILE A 12 -7.79 -20.19 -15.85
CA ILE A 12 -6.99 -19.27 -16.65
C ILE A 12 -7.66 -17.92 -16.63
N CYS A 13 -7.12 -17.01 -15.83
CA CYS A 13 -7.56 -15.63 -15.80
C CYS A 13 -6.40 -14.71 -16.10
N ASP A 14 -6.28 -14.35 -17.35
CA ASP A 14 -5.42 -13.23 -17.74
C ASP A 14 -5.96 -11.95 -17.13
N GLY A 15 -5.18 -11.30 -16.26
CA GLY A 15 -5.61 -10.08 -15.62
C GLY A 15 -4.47 -9.32 -14.95
N LYS A 16 -4.81 -8.17 -14.40
CA LYS A 16 -3.85 -7.40 -13.61
C LYS A 16 -3.59 -8.12 -12.29
N VAL A 17 -2.35 -8.17 -11.83
CA VAL A 17 -1.94 -8.82 -10.56
C VAL A 17 -2.90 -8.52 -9.41
N LYS A 18 -3.37 -7.28 -9.27
CA LYS A 18 -4.31 -6.86 -8.21
C LYS A 18 -5.68 -7.55 -8.25
N GLN A 19 -6.08 -8.13 -9.40
CA GLN A 19 -7.38 -8.78 -9.54
C GLN A 19 -7.39 -10.17 -8.91
N ALA A 20 -6.23 -10.80 -8.73
CA ALA A 20 -6.10 -12.11 -8.10
C ALA A 20 -6.73 -12.12 -6.69
N TYR A 21 -6.46 -11.08 -5.89
CA TYR A 21 -7.12 -10.91 -4.60
C TYR A 21 -8.65 -10.87 -4.74
N GLY A 22 -9.15 -10.02 -5.64
CA GLY A 22 -10.59 -9.80 -5.79
C GLY A 22 -11.36 -11.05 -6.22
N TYR A 23 -10.81 -11.84 -7.13
CA TYR A 23 -11.44 -13.09 -7.59
C TYR A 23 -11.49 -14.13 -6.49
N ALA A 24 -10.39 -14.37 -5.82
CA ALA A 24 -10.33 -15.35 -4.74
C ALA A 24 -11.14 -14.93 -3.52
N TYR A 25 -11.12 -13.63 -3.18
CA TYR A 25 -11.98 -13.07 -2.13
C TYR A 25 -13.46 -13.30 -2.42
N LYS A 26 -13.91 -12.96 -3.63
CA LYS A 26 -15.32 -13.09 -4.02
C LYS A 26 -15.77 -14.55 -3.96
N ALA A 27 -15.01 -15.47 -4.55
CA ALA A 27 -15.35 -16.90 -4.55
C ALA A 27 -15.43 -17.46 -3.13
N ALA A 28 -14.43 -17.18 -2.29
CA ALA A 28 -14.42 -17.65 -0.90
C ALA A 28 -15.49 -16.98 -0.04
N LYS A 29 -15.87 -15.74 -0.34
CA LYS A 29 -16.98 -15.05 0.34
C LYS A 29 -18.32 -15.71 0.05
N GLU A 30 -18.60 -16.00 -1.22
CA GLU A 30 -19.83 -16.67 -1.66
C GLU A 30 -19.95 -18.07 -1.03
N GLU A 31 -18.86 -18.84 -1.00
CA GLU A 31 -18.82 -20.16 -0.37
C GLU A 31 -19.06 -20.08 1.15
N ALA A 32 -18.34 -19.19 1.83
CA ALA A 32 -18.44 -19.04 3.28
C ALA A 32 -19.79 -18.48 3.74
N ASP A 33 -20.42 -17.60 2.97
CA ASP A 33 -21.78 -17.09 3.24
C ASP A 33 -22.83 -18.20 3.10
N ALA A 34 -22.61 -19.16 2.18
CA ALA A 34 -23.48 -20.32 2.03
C ALA A 34 -23.32 -21.36 3.16
N GLU A 35 -22.10 -21.46 3.72
CA GLU A 35 -21.81 -22.45 4.77
C GLU A 35 -22.16 -22.00 6.17
N SER A 36 -21.85 -20.74 6.52
CA SER A 36 -21.75 -20.35 7.95
C SER A 36 -22.71 -19.23 8.23
N GLY A 37 -23.57 -18.77 8.05
CA GLY A 37 -24.45 -17.67 8.53
C GLY A 37 -23.78 -16.61 9.45
N ASP A 38 -22.44 -16.70 9.65
CA ASP A 38 -21.62 -15.73 10.42
C ASP A 38 -20.86 -14.80 9.46
N PRO A 39 -21.30 -13.53 9.32
CA PRO A 39 -20.66 -12.58 8.40
C PRO A 39 -19.19 -12.28 8.74
N ALA A 40 -18.79 -12.32 10.02
CA ALA A 40 -17.43 -12.02 10.43
C ALA A 40 -16.48 -13.16 10.03
N LEU A 41 -16.89 -14.40 10.24
CA LEU A 41 -16.11 -15.58 9.84
C LEU A 41 -16.01 -15.66 8.31
N SER A 42 -17.07 -15.38 7.61
CA SER A 42 -17.13 -15.35 6.16
C SER A 42 -16.17 -14.29 5.59
N GLU A 43 -16.16 -13.09 6.17
CA GLU A 43 -15.24 -12.01 5.79
C GLU A 43 -13.77 -12.39 6.04
N GLN A 44 -13.49 -13.03 7.18
CA GLN A 44 -12.13 -13.48 7.49
C GLN A 44 -11.63 -14.53 6.48
N LYS A 45 -12.42 -15.55 6.17
CA LYS A 45 -12.10 -16.57 5.17
C LYS A 45 -11.84 -15.95 3.79
N ALA A 46 -12.70 -15.02 3.37
CA ALA A 46 -12.59 -14.33 2.09
C ALA A 46 -11.29 -13.52 1.99
N ARG A 47 -10.95 -12.74 3.01
CA ARG A 47 -9.70 -11.98 3.06
C ARG A 47 -8.47 -12.89 3.01
N GLU A 48 -8.51 -14.00 3.73
CA GLU A 48 -7.40 -14.96 3.73
C GLU A 48 -7.21 -15.60 2.34
N ALA A 49 -8.29 -15.98 1.66
CA ALA A 49 -8.23 -16.49 0.30
C ALA A 49 -7.66 -15.45 -0.69
N GLY A 50 -8.12 -14.19 -0.60
CA GLY A 50 -7.59 -13.09 -1.40
C GLY A 50 -6.09 -12.88 -1.21
N ARG A 51 -5.59 -12.85 0.04
CA ARG A 51 -4.16 -12.73 0.36
C ARG A 51 -3.34 -13.87 -0.23
N LYS A 52 -3.79 -15.12 -0.03
CA LYS A 52 -3.12 -16.30 -0.57
C LYS A 52 -3.01 -16.25 -2.08
N ALA A 53 -4.09 -15.90 -2.78
CA ALA A 53 -4.10 -15.78 -4.23
C ALA A 53 -3.18 -14.66 -4.73
N GLN A 54 -3.18 -13.51 -4.08
CA GLN A 54 -2.29 -12.39 -4.42
C GLN A 54 -0.83 -12.76 -4.27
N ILE A 55 -0.45 -13.39 -3.14
CA ILE A 55 0.92 -13.83 -2.88
C ILE A 55 1.34 -14.91 -3.89
N ALA A 56 0.47 -15.88 -4.16
CA ALA A 56 0.75 -16.94 -5.12
C ALA A 56 0.98 -16.39 -6.53
N THR A 57 0.15 -15.44 -6.97
CA THR A 57 0.26 -14.77 -8.27
C THR A 57 1.58 -14.00 -8.40
N VAL A 58 1.97 -13.24 -7.37
CA VAL A 58 3.24 -12.49 -7.39
C VAL A 58 4.44 -13.44 -7.37
N ARG A 59 4.38 -14.51 -6.56
CA ARG A 59 5.43 -15.54 -6.52
C ARG A 59 5.61 -16.22 -7.86
N GLU A 60 4.50 -16.57 -8.53
CA GLU A 60 4.52 -17.19 -9.84
C GLU A 60 5.08 -16.24 -10.91
N LEU A 61 4.68 -14.96 -10.87
CA LEU A 61 5.18 -13.95 -11.81
C LEU A 61 6.68 -13.70 -11.68
N LEU A 62 7.18 -13.61 -10.46
CA LEU A 62 8.56 -13.23 -10.18
C LEU A 62 9.52 -14.43 -10.06
N GLN A 63 8.98 -15.64 -9.90
CA GLN A 63 9.74 -16.88 -9.67
C GLN A 63 10.70 -16.79 -8.47
N ILE A 64 10.26 -16.08 -7.41
CA ILE A 64 11.00 -15.93 -6.15
C ILE A 64 10.13 -16.36 -4.98
N PRO A 65 10.73 -16.87 -3.88
CA PRO A 65 9.98 -17.09 -2.64
C PRO A 65 9.53 -15.75 -2.03
N ILE A 66 8.38 -15.77 -1.37
CA ILE A 66 7.87 -14.64 -0.59
C ILE A 66 7.70 -15.13 0.85
N ASP A 67 8.57 -14.67 1.74
CA ASP A 67 8.59 -15.08 3.15
C ASP A 67 7.69 -14.20 4.01
N HIS A 68 7.53 -12.92 3.64
CA HIS A 68 6.76 -11.94 4.40
C HIS A 68 5.93 -11.05 3.45
N PHE A 69 4.78 -10.61 3.93
CA PHE A 69 3.98 -9.60 3.25
C PHE A 69 3.42 -8.58 4.26
N VAL A 70 3.16 -7.39 3.80
CA VAL A 70 2.50 -6.33 4.56
C VAL A 70 1.26 -5.87 3.81
N GLU A 71 0.12 -5.90 4.48
CA GLU A 71 -1.13 -5.32 4.00
C GLU A 71 -1.48 -4.11 4.85
N MET A 72 -1.74 -2.99 4.21
CA MET A 72 -2.03 -1.74 4.90
C MET A 72 -3.19 -1.01 4.23
N SER A 73 -4.17 -0.61 5.04
CA SER A 73 -5.24 0.26 4.58
C SER A 73 -4.75 1.72 4.46
N LEU A 74 -5.48 2.55 3.71
CA LEU A 74 -5.18 3.99 3.66
C LEU A 74 -5.31 4.66 5.03
N GLY A 75 -6.25 4.19 5.87
CA GLY A 75 -6.40 4.68 7.24
C GLY A 75 -5.19 4.33 8.10
N SER A 76 -4.76 3.06 8.07
CA SER A 76 -3.55 2.63 8.82
C SER A 76 -2.30 3.36 8.34
N PHE A 77 -2.16 3.59 7.01
CA PHE A 77 -1.07 4.40 6.47
C PHE A 77 -1.07 5.81 7.07
N PHE A 78 -2.23 6.47 7.11
CA PHE A 78 -2.37 7.82 7.66
C PHE A 78 -1.97 7.87 9.14
N GLU A 79 -2.43 6.91 9.96
CA GLU A 79 -2.08 6.86 11.38
C GLU A 79 -0.59 6.56 11.60
N ILE A 80 0.02 5.70 10.79
CA ILE A 80 1.48 5.47 10.82
C ILE A 80 2.22 6.74 10.44
N ALA A 81 1.86 7.39 9.32
CA ALA A 81 2.49 8.63 8.89
C ALA A 81 2.37 9.73 9.96
N LYS A 82 1.22 9.82 10.63
CA LYS A 82 0.99 10.76 11.74
C LYS A 82 1.88 10.48 12.96
N ALA A 83 2.09 9.20 13.28
CA ALA A 83 2.90 8.80 14.43
C ALA A 83 4.39 9.14 14.26
N VAL A 84 4.88 9.16 13.00
CA VAL A 84 6.31 9.38 12.69
C VAL A 84 6.61 10.74 12.05
N ALA A 85 5.59 11.53 11.77
CA ALA A 85 5.76 12.87 11.19
C ALA A 85 6.66 13.77 12.06
N PRO A 86 7.38 14.72 11.45
CA PRO A 86 7.49 14.98 10.02
C PRO A 86 8.39 13.97 9.30
N ILE A 87 8.05 13.63 8.05
CA ILE A 87 8.85 12.76 7.19
C ILE A 87 9.53 13.63 6.13
N THR A 88 10.85 13.58 6.06
CA THR A 88 11.62 14.38 5.12
C THR A 88 11.76 13.65 3.78
N VAL A 89 11.37 14.31 2.69
CA VAL A 89 11.60 13.88 1.32
C VAL A 89 12.29 14.98 0.54
N CYS A 90 13.01 14.62 -0.55
CA CYS A 90 13.63 15.58 -1.44
C CYS A 90 13.02 15.42 -2.86
N LEU A 91 12.61 16.55 -3.44
CA LEU A 91 12.06 16.61 -4.80
C LEU A 91 13.02 17.32 -5.74
N ASN A 92 13.12 16.79 -6.96
CA ASN A 92 13.96 17.35 -8.00
C ASN A 92 13.35 18.60 -8.65
N GLU A 93 12.03 18.73 -8.56
CA GLU A 93 11.25 19.79 -9.24
C GLU A 93 9.92 20.04 -8.51
N ASP A 94 9.29 21.16 -8.79
CA ASP A 94 7.94 21.51 -8.33
C ASP A 94 6.94 20.55 -8.96
N THR A 95 5.93 20.17 -8.18
CA THR A 95 4.92 19.21 -8.63
C THR A 95 3.56 19.49 -8.00
N SER A 96 2.49 19.40 -8.78
CA SER A 96 1.14 19.63 -8.29
C SER A 96 0.12 18.69 -8.93
N ASP A 97 -0.75 18.11 -8.09
CA ASP A 97 -1.87 17.26 -8.51
C ASP A 97 -3.11 17.54 -7.67
N PRO A 98 -4.08 18.29 -8.18
CA PRO A 98 -5.31 18.60 -7.46
C PRO A 98 -6.14 17.39 -7.05
N TYR A 99 -5.99 16.24 -7.73
CA TYR A 99 -6.75 15.01 -7.42
C TYR A 99 -6.22 14.29 -6.20
N SER A 100 -4.92 14.32 -5.97
CA SER A 100 -4.29 13.74 -4.78
C SER A 100 -4.16 14.76 -3.65
N GLY A 101 -4.23 16.05 -3.96
CA GLY A 101 -3.92 17.16 -3.06
C GLY A 101 -2.41 17.40 -2.93
N ALA A 102 -1.61 16.85 -3.83
CA ALA A 102 -0.17 17.10 -3.87
C ALA A 102 0.12 18.51 -4.37
N ASP A 103 0.92 19.25 -3.64
CA ASP A 103 1.46 20.56 -4.00
C ASP A 103 2.79 20.73 -3.26
N PHE A 104 3.88 20.47 -3.96
CA PHE A 104 5.21 20.40 -3.39
C PHE A 104 6.20 21.17 -4.24
N HIS A 105 7.16 21.81 -3.58
CA HIS A 105 8.24 22.54 -4.23
C HIS A 105 9.51 21.70 -4.35
N GLN A 106 10.38 22.10 -5.26
CA GLN A 106 11.73 21.54 -5.39
C GLN A 106 12.51 21.64 -4.08
N GLY A 107 13.32 20.62 -3.79
CA GLY A 107 14.16 20.57 -2.62
C GLY A 107 13.59 19.73 -1.48
N GLU A 108 14.11 19.97 -0.29
CA GLU A 108 13.71 19.24 0.91
C GLU A 108 12.33 19.69 1.41
N GLN A 109 11.47 18.73 1.66
CA GLN A 109 10.12 18.92 2.17
C GLN A 109 9.91 18.09 3.43
N GLN A 110 9.30 18.67 4.45
CA GLN A 110 8.87 17.96 5.65
C GLN A 110 7.38 17.69 5.58
N LEU A 111 7.02 16.44 5.39
CA LEU A 111 5.65 16.03 5.19
C LEU A 111 4.97 15.69 6.52
N ASP A 112 3.80 16.27 6.75
CA ASP A 112 2.83 15.76 7.72
C ASP A 112 2.08 14.55 7.16
N ALA A 113 1.14 13.98 7.92
CA ALA A 113 0.40 12.79 7.51
C ALA A 113 -0.47 13.02 6.26
N ALA A 114 -1.08 14.21 6.12
CA ALA A 114 -1.92 14.53 4.97
C ALA A 114 -1.07 14.74 3.71
N GLN A 115 0.05 15.43 3.85
CA GLN A 115 1.03 15.64 2.79
C GLN A 115 1.69 14.32 2.37
N ALA A 116 2.02 13.43 3.32
CA ALA A 116 2.52 12.09 3.05
C ALA A 116 1.51 11.26 2.23
N MET A 117 0.23 11.34 2.58
CA MET A 117 -0.84 10.68 1.82
C MET A 117 -0.95 11.25 0.41
N ALA A 118 -0.90 12.56 0.23
CA ALA A 118 -0.94 13.21 -1.08
C ALA A 118 0.27 12.80 -1.92
N PHE A 119 1.46 12.78 -1.33
CA PHE A 119 2.73 12.42 -1.96
C PHE A 119 2.74 11.00 -2.55
N VAL A 120 2.31 10.01 -1.77
CA VAL A 120 2.31 8.59 -2.23
C VAL A 120 1.16 8.25 -3.17
N ARG A 121 0.13 9.11 -3.23
CA ARG A 121 -1.05 8.92 -4.09
C ARG A 121 -0.98 9.68 -5.40
N GLN A 122 -0.08 10.63 -5.55
CA GLN A 122 0.05 11.42 -6.76
C GLN A 122 0.25 10.53 -7.99
N ARG A 123 -0.54 10.76 -9.03
CA ARG A 123 -0.52 10.01 -10.29
C ARG A 123 -0.42 10.91 -11.52
N ARG A 124 -0.45 12.20 -11.31
CA ARG A 124 -0.41 13.24 -12.36
C ARG A 124 0.40 14.41 -11.84
N ASP A 125 0.89 15.19 -12.76
CA ASP A 125 1.47 16.49 -12.47
C ASP A 125 0.94 17.48 -13.50
N ILE A 126 0.37 18.59 -13.04
CA ILE A 126 -0.11 19.64 -13.96
C ILE A 126 1.04 20.34 -14.70
N ASN A 127 2.27 20.26 -14.13
CA ASN A 127 3.47 20.86 -14.69
C ASN A 127 4.25 19.90 -15.61
N ASP A 128 3.99 18.59 -15.53
CA ASP A 128 4.68 17.57 -16.31
C ASP A 128 3.68 16.54 -16.88
N ALA A 129 3.38 16.67 -18.17
CA ALA A 129 2.51 15.73 -18.88
C ALA A 129 3.13 14.32 -19.04
N SER A 130 4.44 14.16 -18.80
CA SER A 130 5.14 12.86 -18.84
C SER A 130 5.06 12.10 -17.53
N PHE A 131 4.53 12.71 -16.46
CA PHE A 131 4.35 12.07 -15.16
C PHE A 131 3.42 10.86 -15.24
N THR A 132 3.90 9.71 -14.80
CA THR A 132 3.23 8.42 -14.98
C THR A 132 3.02 7.66 -13.66
N ASP A 133 2.43 6.48 -13.76
CA ASP A 133 2.31 5.54 -12.63
C ASP A 133 3.67 5.04 -12.11
N LEU A 134 4.73 5.07 -12.93
CA LEU A 134 6.09 4.75 -12.51
C LEU A 134 6.63 5.81 -11.55
N ASP A 135 6.31 7.08 -11.76
CA ASP A 135 6.72 8.17 -10.87
C ASP A 135 6.03 8.05 -9.52
N ARG A 136 4.75 7.64 -9.50
CA ARG A 136 4.08 7.27 -8.24
C ARG A 136 4.82 6.14 -7.52
N THR A 137 5.24 5.11 -8.23
CA THR A 137 5.99 4.01 -7.64
C THR A 137 7.33 4.47 -7.06
N ARG A 138 8.06 5.35 -7.77
CA ARG A 138 9.29 5.97 -7.26
C ARG A 138 9.04 6.79 -6.00
N ARG A 139 7.94 7.56 -5.95
CA ARG A 139 7.54 8.30 -4.75
C ARG A 139 7.21 7.40 -3.57
N GLN A 140 6.51 6.30 -3.81
CA GLN A 140 6.24 5.30 -2.77
C GLN A 140 7.54 4.69 -2.22
N GLN A 141 8.50 4.36 -3.08
CA GLN A 141 9.81 3.87 -2.66
C GLN A 141 10.60 4.93 -1.87
N ALA A 142 10.62 6.18 -2.36
CA ALA A 142 11.27 7.28 -1.68
C ALA A 142 10.65 7.53 -0.28
N PHE A 143 9.33 7.47 -0.18
CA PHE A 143 8.63 7.60 1.10
C PHE A 143 9.00 6.47 2.08
N ILE A 144 9.04 5.21 1.62
CA ILE A 144 9.43 4.08 2.47
C ILE A 144 10.88 4.25 2.94
N ALA A 145 11.79 4.67 2.06
CA ALA A 145 13.18 4.94 2.43
C ALA A 145 13.29 6.06 3.47
N ALA A 146 12.55 7.15 3.28
CA ALA A 146 12.50 8.26 4.23
C ALA A 146 11.90 7.84 5.58
N LEU A 147 10.86 7.01 5.57
CA LEU A 147 10.26 6.45 6.78
C LEU A 147 11.26 5.59 7.57
N VAL A 148 11.98 4.71 6.89
CA VAL A 148 13.00 3.85 7.52
C VAL A 148 14.13 4.70 8.09
N ALA A 149 14.62 5.70 7.36
CA ALA A 149 15.64 6.64 7.83
C ALA A 149 15.14 7.39 9.09
N ARG A 150 13.92 7.93 9.05
CA ARG A 150 13.31 8.61 10.19
C ARG A 150 13.21 7.74 11.44
N LEU A 151 12.83 6.47 11.28
CA LEU A 151 12.77 5.52 12.39
C LEU A 151 14.16 5.16 12.93
N GLY A 152 15.17 5.10 12.05
CA GLY A 152 16.56 4.78 12.45
C GLY A 152 17.27 5.96 13.14
N ASP A 153 17.19 7.15 12.57
CA ASP A 153 18.00 8.30 13.00
C ASP A 153 17.45 9.03 14.23
N SER A 154 16.15 9.03 14.43
CA SER A 154 15.51 9.86 15.45
C SER A 154 15.44 9.24 16.84
N GLY A 155 15.90 8.01 17.02
CA GLY A 155 15.58 7.27 18.23
C GLY A 155 14.07 7.04 18.44
N ALA A 156 13.29 7.20 17.37
CA ALA A 156 11.83 7.05 17.42
C ALA A 156 11.41 5.67 17.95
N LEU A 157 12.25 4.65 17.74
CA LEU A 157 12.07 3.33 18.34
C LEU A 157 12.38 3.28 19.84
N ASN A 158 13.03 4.29 20.39
CA ASN A 158 13.29 4.45 21.82
C ASN A 158 12.28 5.38 22.51
N ASP A 159 11.46 6.09 21.72
CA ASP A 159 10.39 6.93 22.23
C ASP A 159 9.13 6.10 22.46
N THR A 160 8.74 5.96 23.72
CA THR A 160 7.60 5.14 24.14
C THR A 160 6.25 5.59 23.56
N ASP A 161 6.08 6.89 23.32
CA ASP A 161 4.85 7.44 22.77
C ASP A 161 4.76 7.17 21.27
N THR A 162 5.83 7.34 20.53
CA THR A 162 5.91 6.95 19.11
C THR A 162 5.67 5.45 18.93
N LEU A 163 6.30 4.60 19.74
CA LEU A 163 6.07 3.16 19.71
C LEU A 163 4.60 2.80 20.00
N ARG A 164 4.01 3.40 21.02
CA ARG A 164 2.60 3.18 21.35
C ARG A 164 1.67 3.58 20.22
N ASN A 165 1.92 4.74 19.60
CA ASN A 165 1.14 5.23 18.47
C ASN A 165 1.28 4.32 17.24
N LEU A 166 2.49 3.84 16.93
CA LEU A 166 2.73 2.88 15.87
C LEU A 166 2.00 1.55 16.13
N LEU A 167 2.08 1.01 17.35
CA LEU A 167 1.38 -0.23 17.71
C LEU A 167 -0.14 -0.07 17.63
N ASN A 168 -0.69 1.09 17.93
CA ASN A 168 -2.11 1.37 17.81
C ASN A 168 -2.56 1.53 16.35
N ALA A 169 -1.70 2.06 15.48
CA ALA A 169 -1.98 2.23 14.05
C ALA A 169 -2.02 0.91 13.27
N VAL A 170 -1.41 -0.16 13.79
CA VAL A 170 -1.32 -1.49 13.14
C VAL A 170 -2.43 -2.45 13.63
N LYS A 171 -3.21 -2.07 14.63
CA LYS A 171 -4.37 -2.85 15.08
C LYS A 171 -5.60 -2.61 14.20
#